data_0b1b0c68b8a0464c883032ec565219e5
#
_entry.id   0b1b0c68b8a0464c883032ec565219e5
#
_cell.length_a   1.000
_cell.length_b   1.000
_cell.length_c   1.000
_cell.angle_alpha   90.00
_cell.angle_beta   90.00
_cell.angle_gamma   90.00
#
_symmetry.space_group_name_H-M   'P 1'
#
loop_
_entity.id
_entity.type
_entity.pdbx_description
1 polymer ?
#
loop_
_entity_poly.entity_id
_entity_poly.type
_entity_poly.pdbx_seq_one_letter_code
_entity_poly.pdbx_strand_id
1 'polypeptide(L)'
;NAEMFPYAMQQLRLATTIGMPTPGYVIWTYGLRLVDGTGARMPTSGVYRLDGSPLENMGQQPNIRVDITPAEYFSGKDPQLDRAIEELLKKLPRK
;
A
#
# COMPACT_ATOMS: atom_id res chain seq x y z
N ASN A 1 -5.19 2.70 -6.17
CA ASN A 1 -5.89 2.60 -4.88
C ASN A 1 -5.03 1.98 -3.78
N ALA A 2 -4.20 0.98 -4.10
CA ALA A 2 -3.37 0.28 -3.11
C ALA A 2 -2.37 1.19 -2.36
N GLU A 3 -2.07 2.35 -2.86
CA GLU A 3 -1.13 3.31 -2.29
C GLU A 3 -1.82 4.54 -1.69
N MET A 4 -2.78 5.11 -2.42
CA MET A 4 -3.53 6.28 -1.95
C MET A 4 -4.37 5.97 -0.71
N PHE A 5 -4.97 4.77 -0.65
CA PHE A 5 -5.80 4.37 0.49
C PHE A 5 -5.00 4.26 1.79
N PRO A 6 -3.90 3.49 1.88
CA PRO A 6 -3.10 3.43 3.11
C PRO A 6 -2.48 4.79 3.46
N TYR A 7 -2.08 5.59 2.48
CA TYR A 7 -1.65 6.96 2.75
C TYR A 7 -2.75 7.78 3.43
N ALA A 8 -3.96 7.78 2.88
CA ALA A 8 -5.09 8.50 3.46
C ALA A 8 -5.43 8.01 4.88
N MET A 9 -5.44 6.69 5.11
CA MET A 9 -5.69 6.11 6.44
C MET A 9 -4.68 6.59 7.48
N GLN A 10 -3.40 6.68 7.11
CA GLN A 10 -2.34 7.20 7.98
C GLN A 10 -2.49 8.70 8.25
N GLN A 11 -2.71 9.51 7.21
CA GLN A 11 -2.86 10.96 7.34
C GLN A 11 -4.05 11.35 8.22
N LEU A 12 -5.16 10.66 8.06
CA LEU A 12 -6.37 10.85 8.86
C LEU A 12 -6.33 10.14 10.23
N ARG A 13 -5.25 9.42 10.54
CA ARG A 13 -5.08 8.63 11.78
C ARG A 13 -6.22 7.63 12.03
N LEU A 14 -6.82 7.11 10.97
CA LEU A 14 -7.93 6.16 11.05
C LEU A 14 -7.46 4.71 11.21
N ALA A 15 -6.26 4.39 10.75
CA ALA A 15 -5.71 3.04 10.85
C ALA A 15 -4.19 3.04 11.01
N THR A 16 -3.68 1.98 11.62
CA THR A 16 -2.26 1.62 11.62
C THR A 16 -2.02 0.64 10.48
N THR A 17 -1.12 0.96 9.58
CA THR A 17 -0.77 0.10 8.44
C THR A 17 0.42 -0.79 8.80
N ILE A 18 0.32 -2.06 8.44
CA ILE A 18 1.34 -3.09 8.74
C ILE A 18 1.69 -3.82 7.44
N GLY A 19 2.95 -4.10 7.23
CA GLY A 19 3.41 -4.84 6.05
C GLY A 19 4.69 -4.29 5.46
N MET A 20 4.80 -4.36 4.15
CA MET A 20 5.93 -3.83 3.39
C MET A 20 5.55 -2.54 2.67
N PRO A 21 6.54 -1.71 2.30
CA PRO A 21 6.30 -0.55 1.45
C PRO A 21 5.59 -0.95 0.16
N THR A 22 4.67 -0.11 -0.31
CA THR A 22 4.04 -0.33 -1.61
C THR A 22 5.02 -0.03 -2.76
N PRO A 23 4.82 -0.60 -3.96
CA PRO A 23 5.81 -0.51 -5.04
C PRO A 23 5.98 0.88 -5.66
N GLY A 24 5.07 1.83 -5.42
CA GLY A 24 5.19 3.18 -5.95
C GLY A 24 4.60 3.37 -7.36
N TYR A 25 3.65 2.56 -7.76
CA TYR A 25 2.98 2.69 -9.07
C TYR A 25 1.73 3.56 -8.96
N VAL A 26 1.91 4.87 -8.85
CA VAL A 26 0.83 5.82 -8.52
C VAL A 26 0.73 6.93 -9.54
N ILE A 27 0.37 6.56 -10.76
CA ILE A 27 0.07 7.52 -11.81
C ILE A 27 -1.29 7.23 -12.43
N TRP A 28 -2.08 8.27 -12.68
CA TRP A 28 -3.32 8.13 -13.41
C TRP A 28 -3.04 7.86 -14.88
N THR A 29 -3.75 6.89 -15.46
CA THR A 29 -3.57 6.50 -16.84
C THR A 29 -4.92 6.40 -17.56
N TYR A 30 -4.92 6.63 -18.88
CA TYR A 30 -6.02 6.26 -19.74
C TYR A 30 -5.62 5.14 -20.71
N GLY A 31 -6.62 4.43 -21.21
CA GLY A 31 -6.41 3.38 -22.23
C GLY A 31 -6.39 3.99 -23.63
N LEU A 32 -5.37 3.68 -24.41
CA LEU A 32 -5.25 3.99 -25.82
C LEU A 32 -5.29 2.69 -26.62
N ARG A 33 -6.03 2.67 -27.74
CA ARG A 33 -6.01 1.56 -28.68
C ARG A 33 -5.16 1.94 -29.89
N LEU A 34 -4.16 1.11 -30.19
CA LEU A 34 -3.29 1.28 -31.35
C LEU A 34 -3.98 0.80 -32.64
N VAL A 35 -3.39 1.11 -33.80
CA VAL A 35 -3.95 0.78 -35.12
C VAL A 35 -4.08 -0.72 -35.38
N ASP A 36 -3.26 -1.52 -34.72
CA ASP A 36 -3.29 -3.00 -34.77
C ASP A 36 -4.28 -3.63 -33.77
N GLY A 37 -5.00 -2.78 -32.99
CA GLY A 37 -5.92 -3.22 -31.96
C GLY A 37 -5.30 -3.46 -30.59
N THR A 38 -3.97 -3.35 -30.45
CA THR A 38 -3.27 -3.49 -29.17
C THR A 38 -3.67 -2.37 -28.21
N GLY A 39 -3.91 -2.72 -26.95
CA GLY A 39 -4.16 -1.73 -25.88
C GLY A 39 -2.86 -1.24 -25.27
N ALA A 40 -2.73 0.09 -25.12
CA ALA A 40 -1.65 0.74 -24.38
C ALA A 40 -2.23 1.61 -23.27
N ARG A 41 -1.51 1.72 -22.15
CA ARG A 41 -1.86 2.65 -21.06
C ARG A 41 -0.91 3.83 -21.08
N MET A 42 -1.48 5.01 -21.13
CA MET A 42 -0.74 6.27 -21.18
C MET A 42 -0.93 7.06 -19.88
N PRO A 43 0.15 7.54 -19.24
CA PRO A 43 0.04 8.37 -18.05
C PRO A 43 -0.63 9.71 -18.39
N THR A 44 -1.45 10.22 -17.47
CA THR A 44 -2.17 11.49 -17.61
C THR A 44 -1.88 12.48 -16.52
N SER A 45 -1.86 12.01 -15.26
CA SER A 45 -1.75 12.90 -14.10
C SER A 45 -1.00 12.22 -12.96
N GLY A 46 -0.10 12.96 -12.33
CA GLY A 46 0.58 12.54 -11.13
C GLY A 46 -0.32 12.61 -9.89
N VAL A 47 0.01 11.84 -8.87
CA VAL A 47 -0.62 11.87 -7.54
C VAL A 47 0.42 12.33 -6.53
N TYR A 48 0.06 13.32 -5.74
CA TYR A 48 0.95 13.97 -4.80
C TYR A 48 0.44 13.86 -3.38
N ARG A 49 1.37 13.83 -2.43
CA ARG A 49 1.07 13.93 -1.00
C ARG A 49 0.66 15.36 -0.64
N LEU A 50 0.15 15.56 0.57
CA LEU A 50 -0.25 16.88 1.07
C LEU A 50 0.93 17.86 1.18
N ASP A 51 2.14 17.35 1.30
CA ASP A 51 3.38 18.15 1.32
C ASP A 51 3.92 18.48 -0.09
N GLY A 52 3.22 18.06 -1.13
CA GLY A 52 3.60 18.26 -2.53
C GLY A 52 4.59 17.23 -3.09
N SER A 53 5.05 16.27 -2.30
CA SER A 53 5.94 15.21 -2.79
C SER A 53 5.15 14.16 -3.61
N PRO A 54 5.74 13.59 -4.68
CA PRO A 54 5.05 12.58 -5.48
C PRO A 54 4.90 11.27 -4.70
N LEU A 55 3.79 10.57 -4.93
CA LEU A 55 3.63 9.18 -4.51
C LEU A 55 4.26 8.20 -5.52
N GLU A 56 4.32 8.59 -6.79
CA GLU A 56 4.94 7.81 -7.86
C GLU A 56 6.42 7.55 -7.56
N ASN A 57 6.87 6.33 -7.76
CA ASN A 57 8.22 5.82 -7.47
C ASN A 57 8.67 5.87 -6.01
N MET A 58 7.86 6.42 -5.11
CA MET A 58 8.19 6.50 -3.67
C MET A 58 7.49 5.44 -2.85
N GLY A 59 6.29 5.05 -3.28
CA GLY A 59 5.42 4.16 -2.53
C GLY A 59 4.94 4.74 -1.21
N GLN A 60 4.13 3.97 -0.51
CA GLN A 60 3.66 4.29 0.84
C GLN A 60 4.34 3.38 1.86
N GLN A 61 5.02 3.99 2.83
CA GLN A 61 5.65 3.25 3.92
C GLN A 61 4.61 2.82 4.96
N PRO A 62 4.62 1.58 5.45
CA PRO A 62 3.77 1.16 6.54
C PRO A 62 4.21 1.80 7.87
N ASN A 63 3.29 1.91 8.83
CA ASN A 63 3.63 2.31 10.20
C ASN A 63 4.48 1.26 10.90
N ILE A 64 4.22 -0.02 10.62
CA ILE A 64 4.96 -1.15 11.17
C ILE A 64 5.40 -2.03 10.02
N ARG A 65 6.71 -2.12 9.81
CA ARG A 65 7.26 -2.95 8.75
C ARG A 65 7.31 -4.41 9.20
N VAL A 66 6.65 -5.28 8.46
CA VAL A 66 6.68 -6.73 8.63
C VAL A 66 6.76 -7.36 7.25
N ASP A 67 7.81 -8.08 7.00
CA ASP A 67 7.98 -8.86 5.79
C ASP A 67 7.45 -10.29 5.99
N ILE A 68 7.23 -11.00 4.88
CA ILE A 68 6.89 -12.42 4.87
C ILE A 68 7.95 -13.15 4.05
N THR A 69 8.63 -14.09 4.66
CA THR A 69 9.63 -14.89 3.96
C THR A 69 8.95 -15.92 3.04
N PRO A 70 9.62 -16.39 1.98
CA PRO A 70 9.08 -17.46 1.14
C PRO A 70 8.72 -18.72 1.95
N ALA A 71 9.54 -19.07 2.94
CA ALA A 71 9.28 -20.23 3.81
C ALA A 71 7.99 -20.05 4.65
N GLU A 72 7.77 -18.88 5.20
CA GLU A 72 6.52 -18.56 5.93
C GLU A 72 5.31 -18.60 5.00
N TYR A 73 5.41 -17.96 3.83
CA TYR A 73 4.34 -17.95 2.84
C TYR A 73 3.92 -19.37 2.43
N PHE A 74 4.88 -20.22 2.06
CA PHE A 74 4.59 -21.60 1.66
C PHE A 74 4.16 -22.52 2.81
N SER A 75 4.47 -22.17 4.06
CA SER A 75 3.98 -22.89 5.25
C SER A 75 2.60 -22.43 5.73
N GLY A 76 1.99 -21.43 5.04
CA GLY A 76 0.70 -20.88 5.42
C GLY A 76 0.74 -19.96 6.64
N LYS A 77 1.91 -19.49 7.06
CA LYS A 77 2.05 -18.48 8.12
C LYS A 77 1.80 -17.08 7.56
N ASP A 78 1.17 -16.25 8.36
CA ASP A 78 0.95 -14.83 8.03
C ASP A 78 1.44 -13.92 9.18
N PRO A 79 2.74 -13.61 9.20
CA PRO A 79 3.31 -12.76 10.24
C PRO A 79 2.76 -11.32 10.22
N GLN A 80 2.21 -10.86 9.10
CA GLN A 80 1.58 -9.55 9.01
C GLN A 80 0.24 -9.54 9.74
N LEU A 81 -0.58 -10.58 9.54
CA LEU A 81 -1.84 -10.76 10.27
C LEU A 81 -1.58 -10.96 11.77
N ASP A 82 -0.63 -11.80 12.14
CA ASP A 82 -0.26 -12.03 13.54
C ASP A 82 0.13 -10.72 14.23
N ARG A 83 0.96 -9.92 13.57
CA ARG A 83 1.35 -8.60 14.09
C ARG A 83 0.16 -7.64 14.20
N ALA A 84 -0.77 -7.67 13.27
CA ALA A 84 -1.98 -6.84 13.32
C ALA A 84 -2.86 -7.22 14.53
N ILE A 85 -3.01 -8.51 14.80
CA ILE A 85 -3.73 -9.02 15.97
C ILE A 85 -3.06 -8.57 17.26
N GLU A 86 -1.74 -8.70 17.37
CA GLU A 86 -0.99 -8.23 18.54
C GLU A 86 -1.21 -6.74 18.81
N GLU A 87 -1.15 -5.90 17.78
CA GLU A 87 -1.36 -4.45 17.92
C GLU A 87 -2.79 -4.10 18.34
N LEU A 88 -3.78 -4.86 17.87
CA LEU A 88 -5.17 -4.68 18.29
C LEU A 88 -5.38 -5.14 19.75
N LEU A 89 -4.80 -6.26 20.14
CA LEU A 89 -4.89 -6.76 21.51
C LEU A 89 -4.29 -5.80 22.55
N LYS A 90 -3.22 -5.08 22.20
CA LYS A 90 -2.64 -4.03 23.06
C LYS A 90 -3.59 -2.88 23.35
N LYS A 91 -4.55 -2.63 22.46
CA LYS A 91 -5.53 -1.54 22.58
C LYS A 91 -6.78 -1.93 23.38
N LEU A 92 -6.97 -3.21 23.64
CA LEU A 92 -8.11 -3.68 24.42
C LEU A 92 -7.91 -3.33 25.90
N PRO A 93 -8.96 -2.89 26.60
CA PRO A 93 -8.87 -2.66 28.05
C PRO A 93 -8.56 -3.99 28.74
N ARG A 94 -7.51 -3.99 29.56
CA ARG A 94 -7.24 -5.12 30.47
C ARG A 94 -8.39 -5.17 31.47
N LYS A 95 -9.14 -6.27 31.48
CA LYS A 95 -10.11 -6.55 32.54
C LYS A 95 -9.40 -6.86 33.85
#